data_92b1e4d1d728a75e4a8ce91dce74dcc5
#
_entry.id   92b1e4d1d728a75e4a8ce91dce74dcc5
#
_cell.length_a   1.000
_cell.length_b   1.000
_cell.length_c   1.000
_cell.angle_alpha   90.00
_cell.angle_beta   90.00
_cell.angle_gamma   90.00
#
_symmetry.space_group_name_H-M   'P 1'
#
loop_
_entity.id
_entity.type
_entity.pdbx_description
1 polymer ?
#
loop_
_entity_poly.entity_id
_entity_poly.type
_entity_poly.pdbx_seq_one_letter_code
_entity_poly.pdbx_strand_id
1 'polypeptide(L)'
;MSIALIGGAGEGLGAALGRRFSSAYDVVLSSRTQGERADLREEAQVVDLFERVERRGPIEVAIFNAGANFRASILDTPADMFQNVWRLGCYAGFLFGREAARRMVARGKGTILFTGATASLRGGAQFAAFAAAKGGLRQVAQSMARELGPKNIHVAHVVIDGMIDNRRTRERMADRVKDLPADGMLATDAIAEVFWQLHAQPRSAWTFEADLRPWAEKF
;
A
#
# COMPACT_ATOMS: atom_id res chain seq x y z
N MET A 1 17.94 11.12 -11.56
CA MET A 1 16.51 11.42 -11.24
C MET A 1 16.18 10.70 -9.95
N SER A 2 15.36 11.31 -9.09
CA SER A 2 14.89 10.63 -7.87
C SER A 2 13.87 9.52 -8.22
N ILE A 3 13.80 8.53 -7.35
CA ILE A 3 13.02 7.30 -7.60
C ILE A 3 11.74 7.26 -6.75
N ALA A 4 10.65 6.81 -7.36
CA ALA A 4 9.47 6.31 -6.69
C ALA A 4 9.42 4.78 -6.78
N LEU A 5 9.64 4.10 -5.64
CA LEU A 5 9.57 2.64 -5.54
C LEU A 5 8.18 2.19 -5.09
N ILE A 6 7.52 1.36 -5.89
CA ILE A 6 6.19 0.82 -5.61
C ILE A 6 6.30 -0.69 -5.40
N GLY A 7 6.19 -1.11 -4.14
CA GLY A 7 6.18 -2.51 -3.73
C GLY A 7 4.78 -3.13 -3.77
N GLY A 8 4.64 -4.30 -4.39
CA GLY A 8 3.34 -4.93 -4.62
C GLY A 8 2.64 -4.40 -5.88
N ALA A 9 3.41 -4.11 -6.90
CA ALA A 9 2.89 -3.59 -8.16
C ALA A 9 2.26 -4.70 -9.01
N GLY A 10 0.96 -4.56 -9.27
CA GLY A 10 0.18 -5.39 -10.18
C GLY A 10 -0.54 -4.51 -11.22
N GLU A 11 -1.32 -5.14 -12.10
CA GLU A 11 -2.04 -4.47 -13.21
C GLU A 11 -3.11 -3.45 -12.77
N GLY A 12 -3.54 -3.48 -11.51
CA GLY A 12 -4.53 -2.56 -10.95
C GLY A 12 -3.91 -1.29 -10.39
N LEU A 13 -4.11 -1.06 -9.08
CA LEU A 13 -3.64 0.15 -8.39
C LEU A 13 -2.12 0.36 -8.51
N GLY A 14 -1.32 -0.71 -8.47
CA GLY A 14 0.14 -0.57 -8.64
C GLY A 14 0.54 0.07 -9.97
N ALA A 15 -0.12 -0.31 -11.06
CA ALA A 15 0.11 0.29 -12.38
C ALA A 15 -0.36 1.76 -12.43
N ALA A 16 -1.51 2.09 -11.81
CA ALA A 16 -2.02 3.46 -11.75
C ALA A 16 -1.08 4.38 -10.94
N LEU A 17 -0.58 3.90 -9.79
CA LEU A 17 0.45 4.58 -9.02
C LEU A 17 1.70 4.83 -9.87
N GLY A 18 2.15 3.80 -10.61
CA GLY A 18 3.28 3.94 -11.53
C GLY A 18 3.07 5.06 -12.54
N ARG A 19 1.94 5.08 -13.25
CA ARG A 19 1.61 6.15 -14.20
C ARG A 19 1.59 7.53 -13.55
N ARG A 20 0.96 7.65 -12.38
CA ARG A 20 0.82 8.96 -11.72
C ARG A 20 2.17 9.53 -11.27
N PHE A 21 3.04 8.70 -10.71
CA PHE A 21 4.34 9.15 -10.22
C PHE A 21 5.39 9.32 -11.32
N SER A 22 5.21 8.71 -12.49
CA SER A 22 6.15 8.84 -13.62
C SER A 22 6.26 10.27 -14.19
N SER A 23 5.34 11.15 -13.86
CA SER A 23 5.42 12.57 -14.25
C SER A 23 6.56 13.34 -13.56
N ALA A 24 7.11 12.81 -12.44
CA ALA A 24 8.14 13.51 -11.65
C ALA A 24 9.29 12.61 -11.18
N TYR A 25 9.15 11.29 -11.27
CA TYR A 25 10.10 10.31 -10.76
C TYR A 25 10.47 9.25 -11.79
N ASP A 26 11.67 8.68 -11.67
CA ASP A 26 11.95 7.36 -12.26
C ASP A 26 11.19 6.31 -11.41
N VAL A 27 10.17 5.69 -12.01
CA VAL A 27 9.30 4.76 -11.29
C VAL A 27 9.86 3.34 -11.37
N VAL A 28 10.04 2.74 -10.22
CA VAL A 28 10.41 1.32 -10.10
C VAL A 28 9.23 0.54 -9.52
N LEU A 29 8.70 -0.37 -10.32
CA LEU A 29 7.67 -1.31 -9.89
C LEU A 29 8.32 -2.60 -9.38
N SER A 30 7.91 -3.07 -8.21
CA SER A 30 8.40 -4.34 -7.64
C SER A 30 7.26 -5.29 -7.32
N SER A 31 7.41 -6.53 -7.74
CA SER A 31 6.54 -7.65 -7.37
C SER A 31 7.32 -8.97 -7.42
N ARG A 32 6.66 -10.08 -7.09
CA ARG A 32 7.29 -11.42 -7.22
C ARG A 32 7.50 -11.86 -8.67
N THR A 33 6.74 -11.31 -9.62
CA THR A 33 6.68 -11.79 -11.00
C THR A 33 6.97 -10.74 -12.05
N GLN A 34 6.89 -9.45 -11.72
CA GLN A 34 7.04 -8.34 -12.66
C GLN A 34 7.93 -7.24 -12.08
N GLY A 35 8.59 -6.48 -12.96
CA GLY A 35 9.48 -5.39 -12.60
C GLY A 35 10.72 -5.88 -11.83
N GLU A 36 11.17 -5.11 -10.86
CA GLU A 36 12.22 -5.53 -9.91
C GLU A 36 11.66 -6.63 -9.00
N ARG A 37 12.11 -7.87 -9.23
CA ARG A 37 11.54 -9.03 -8.54
C ARG A 37 12.02 -9.09 -7.10
N ALA A 38 11.06 -9.21 -6.16
CA ALA A 38 11.31 -9.46 -4.75
C ALA A 38 10.05 -10.06 -4.09
N ASP A 39 10.24 -11.00 -3.19
CA ASP A 39 9.21 -11.37 -2.21
C ASP A 39 9.35 -10.46 -0.98
N LEU A 40 8.43 -9.55 -0.82
CA LEU A 40 8.47 -8.56 0.26
C LEU A 40 8.29 -9.17 1.66
N ARG A 41 7.97 -10.47 1.76
CA ARG A 41 7.91 -11.21 3.03
C ARG A 41 9.29 -11.67 3.51
N GLU A 42 10.29 -11.59 2.65
CA GLU A 42 11.65 -12.08 2.92
C GLU A 42 12.60 -10.88 3.10
N GLU A 43 13.10 -10.70 4.31
CA GLU A 43 13.92 -9.54 4.69
C GLU A 43 15.11 -9.33 3.77
N ALA A 44 15.87 -10.39 3.48
CA ALA A 44 17.04 -10.30 2.60
C ALA A 44 16.67 -9.83 1.19
N GLN A 45 15.51 -10.23 0.65
CA GLN A 45 15.06 -9.79 -0.66
C GLN A 45 14.60 -8.33 -0.65
N VAL A 46 14.02 -7.85 0.46
CA VAL A 46 13.66 -6.44 0.61
C VAL A 46 14.92 -5.59 0.68
N VAL A 47 15.92 -5.97 1.47
CA VAL A 47 17.21 -5.25 1.55
C VAL A 47 17.87 -5.17 0.16
N ASP A 48 18.01 -6.30 -0.52
CA ASP A 48 18.59 -6.37 -1.87
C ASP A 48 17.82 -5.52 -2.89
N LEU A 49 16.47 -5.55 -2.85
CA LEU A 49 15.63 -4.71 -3.69
C LEU A 49 15.98 -3.23 -3.51
N PHE A 50 16.03 -2.75 -2.28
CA PHE A 50 16.33 -1.36 -2.00
C PHE A 50 17.77 -0.98 -2.41
N GLU A 51 18.74 -1.87 -2.22
CA GLU A 51 20.12 -1.66 -2.67
C GLU A 51 20.23 -1.58 -4.20
N ARG A 52 19.56 -2.49 -4.93
CA ARG A 52 19.54 -2.46 -6.41
C ARG A 52 18.89 -1.19 -6.94
N VAL A 53 17.78 -0.79 -6.35
CA VAL A 53 17.04 0.40 -6.78
C VAL A 53 17.85 1.68 -6.48
N GLU A 54 18.47 1.76 -5.30
CA GLU A 54 19.25 2.94 -4.91
C GLU A 54 20.51 3.17 -5.74
N ARG A 55 21.07 2.12 -6.38
CA ARG A 55 22.13 2.30 -7.39
C ARG A 55 21.68 3.09 -8.62
N ARG A 56 20.38 3.17 -8.89
CA ARG A 56 19.81 3.98 -10.00
C ARG A 56 19.56 5.42 -9.60
N GLY A 57 19.39 5.70 -8.31
CA GLY A 57 19.15 7.04 -7.79
C GLY A 57 18.50 7.00 -6.39
N PRO A 58 18.42 8.15 -5.71
CA PRO A 58 17.85 8.22 -4.36
C PRO A 58 16.34 7.91 -4.38
N ILE A 59 15.92 7.00 -3.51
CA ILE A 59 14.49 6.66 -3.33
C ILE A 59 13.84 7.76 -2.47
N GLU A 60 13.08 8.66 -3.09
CA GLU A 60 12.37 9.74 -2.40
C GLU A 60 10.93 9.38 -2.06
N VAL A 61 10.33 8.46 -2.80
CA VAL A 61 8.98 7.95 -2.54
C VAL A 61 9.02 6.43 -2.46
N ALA A 62 8.42 5.87 -1.41
CA ALA A 62 8.25 4.44 -1.22
C ALA A 62 6.78 4.14 -0.94
N ILE A 63 6.12 3.36 -1.82
CA ILE A 63 4.70 3.02 -1.70
C ILE A 63 4.57 1.52 -1.48
N PHE A 64 4.05 1.11 -0.33
CA PHE A 64 3.73 -0.28 -0.04
C PHE A 64 2.27 -0.56 -0.41
N ASN A 65 2.08 -1.34 -1.49
CA ASN A 65 0.76 -1.69 -2.04
C ASN A 65 0.50 -3.21 -2.04
N ALA A 66 1.35 -4.01 -1.38
CA ALA A 66 1.15 -5.45 -1.32
C ALA A 66 0.06 -5.83 -0.30
N GLY A 67 -0.64 -6.91 -0.61
CA GLY A 67 -1.66 -7.47 0.27
C GLY A 67 -2.39 -8.62 -0.39
N ALA A 68 -3.05 -9.44 0.44
CA ALA A 68 -3.94 -10.50 -0.02
C ALA A 68 -5.20 -10.46 0.84
N ASN A 69 -6.35 -10.51 0.17
CA ASN A 69 -7.62 -10.70 0.84
C ASN A 69 -7.94 -12.21 0.87
N PHE A 70 -8.17 -12.72 2.06
CA PHE A 70 -8.63 -14.08 2.30
C PHE A 70 -9.92 -14.04 3.10
N ARG A 71 -10.92 -14.80 2.67
CA ARG A 71 -12.25 -14.86 3.29
C ARG A 71 -12.58 -16.29 3.72
N ALA A 72 -12.71 -16.48 5.01
CA ALA A 72 -13.19 -17.73 5.61
C ALA A 72 -13.77 -17.43 7.00
N SER A 73 -14.61 -18.33 7.53
CA SER A 73 -15.04 -18.22 8.92
C SER A 73 -13.83 -18.31 9.86
N ILE A 74 -13.94 -17.82 11.08
CA ILE A 74 -12.87 -17.97 12.08
C ILE A 74 -12.56 -19.43 12.39
N LEU A 75 -13.57 -20.30 12.31
CA LEU A 75 -13.45 -21.73 12.58
C LEU A 75 -12.73 -22.48 11.45
N ASP A 76 -12.87 -21.99 10.20
CA ASP A 76 -12.34 -22.64 8.99
C ASP A 76 -11.07 -21.95 8.47
N THR A 77 -10.58 -20.91 9.15
CA THR A 77 -9.37 -20.21 8.73
C THR A 77 -8.12 -21.03 9.09
N PRO A 78 -7.38 -21.59 8.08
CA PRO A 78 -6.17 -22.35 8.38
C PRO A 78 -5.09 -21.44 9.00
N ALA A 79 -4.35 -21.94 9.98
CA ALA A 79 -3.33 -21.17 10.69
C ALA A 79 -2.20 -20.67 9.75
N ASP A 80 -1.77 -21.48 8.81
CA ASP A 80 -0.77 -21.14 7.80
C ASP A 80 -1.30 -20.04 6.85
N MET A 81 -2.58 -20.10 6.47
CA MET A 81 -3.20 -19.06 5.64
C MET A 81 -3.30 -17.73 6.41
N PHE A 82 -3.71 -17.77 7.68
CA PHE A 82 -3.70 -16.57 8.54
C PHE A 82 -2.30 -15.95 8.59
N GLN A 83 -1.28 -16.77 8.87
CA GLN A 83 0.10 -16.34 8.93
C GLN A 83 0.59 -15.75 7.59
N ASN A 84 0.27 -16.40 6.47
CA ASN A 84 0.67 -15.94 5.15
C ASN A 84 0.05 -14.59 4.78
N VAL A 85 -1.24 -14.38 5.07
CA VAL A 85 -1.92 -13.11 4.85
C VAL A 85 -1.32 -12.00 5.72
N TRP A 86 -1.05 -12.30 6.99
CA TRP A 86 -0.43 -11.36 7.91
C TRP A 86 1.01 -11.02 7.50
N ARG A 87 1.81 -12.03 7.11
CA ARG A 87 3.18 -11.80 6.62
C ARG A 87 3.20 -10.90 5.39
N LEU A 88 2.27 -11.10 4.45
CA LEU A 88 2.22 -10.27 3.24
C LEU A 88 1.68 -8.87 3.51
N GLY A 89 0.66 -8.72 4.35
CA GLY A 89 -0.04 -7.44 4.53
C GLY A 89 0.53 -6.55 5.63
N CYS A 90 1.15 -7.14 6.67
CA CYS A 90 1.69 -6.41 7.82
C CYS A 90 3.23 -6.49 7.88
N TYR A 91 3.78 -7.70 8.02
CA TYR A 91 5.21 -7.89 8.20
C TYR A 91 6.02 -7.38 6.99
N ALA A 92 5.59 -7.69 5.78
CA ALA A 92 6.22 -7.15 4.57
C ALA A 92 6.16 -5.61 4.51
N GLY A 93 5.06 -5.01 4.97
CA GLY A 93 4.93 -3.55 5.07
C GLY A 93 5.92 -2.96 6.07
N PHE A 94 6.12 -3.62 7.22
CA PHE A 94 7.15 -3.25 8.18
C PHE A 94 8.56 -3.31 7.56
N LEU A 95 8.92 -4.42 6.92
CA LEU A 95 10.23 -4.56 6.28
C LEU A 95 10.48 -3.49 5.22
N PHE A 96 9.51 -3.30 4.32
CA PHE A 96 9.58 -2.31 3.25
C PHE A 96 9.68 -0.88 3.79
N GLY A 97 8.83 -0.52 4.74
CA GLY A 97 8.84 0.81 5.38
C GLY A 97 10.12 1.08 6.14
N ARG A 98 10.66 0.08 6.86
CA ARG A 98 11.93 0.18 7.59
C ARG A 98 13.10 0.44 6.65
N GLU A 99 13.20 -0.29 5.53
CA GLU A 99 14.27 -0.08 4.56
C GLU A 99 14.17 1.28 3.86
N ALA A 100 12.97 1.73 3.53
CA ALA A 100 12.74 3.10 3.06
C ALA A 100 13.19 4.14 4.09
N ALA A 101 12.77 3.97 5.34
CA ALA A 101 13.08 4.91 6.43
C ALA A 101 14.58 5.03 6.67
N ARG A 102 15.35 3.91 6.70
CA ARG A 102 16.81 3.94 6.89
C ARG A 102 17.50 4.86 5.88
N ARG A 103 17.10 4.76 4.62
CA ARG A 103 17.69 5.54 3.52
C ARG A 103 17.23 6.99 3.52
N MET A 104 15.94 7.22 3.76
CA MET A 104 15.36 8.56 3.75
C MET A 104 15.84 9.40 4.93
N VAL A 105 15.95 8.80 6.14
CA VAL A 105 16.46 9.49 7.34
C VAL A 105 17.91 9.95 7.14
N ALA A 106 18.75 9.14 6.52
CA ALA A 106 20.13 9.52 6.21
C ALA A 106 20.23 10.74 5.29
N ARG A 107 19.20 10.99 4.46
CA ARG A 107 19.12 12.16 3.55
C ARG A 107 18.27 13.31 4.09
N GLY A 108 17.54 13.10 5.19
CA GLY A 108 16.65 14.10 5.80
C GLY A 108 15.42 14.45 4.95
N LYS A 109 14.99 13.58 4.02
CA LYS A 109 13.76 13.77 3.23
C LYS A 109 13.23 12.45 2.67
N GLY A 110 11.91 12.36 2.51
CA GLY A 110 11.24 11.23 1.87
C GLY A 110 9.76 11.12 2.22
N THR A 111 9.07 10.29 1.46
CA THR A 111 7.65 9.98 1.67
C THR A 111 7.43 8.47 1.64
N ILE A 112 6.78 7.93 2.66
CA ILE A 112 6.42 6.51 2.76
C ILE A 112 4.89 6.41 2.83
N LEU A 113 4.28 5.72 1.87
CA LEU A 113 2.83 5.58 1.78
C LEU A 113 2.42 4.12 1.87
N PHE A 114 1.40 3.84 2.68
CA PHE A 114 0.87 2.50 2.90
C PHE A 114 -0.56 2.38 2.39
N THR A 115 -0.82 1.36 1.57
CA THR A 115 -2.17 1.03 1.13
C THR A 115 -2.92 0.25 2.20
N GLY A 116 -3.89 0.91 2.82
CA GLY A 116 -4.83 0.35 3.77
C GLY A 116 -6.08 -0.23 3.12
N ALA A 117 -7.07 -0.48 3.94
CA ALA A 117 -8.40 -0.97 3.55
C ALA A 117 -9.39 -0.68 4.69
N THR A 118 -10.70 -0.88 4.47
CA THR A 118 -11.72 -0.95 5.54
C THR A 118 -11.26 -1.80 6.72
N ALA A 119 -10.61 -2.93 6.40
CA ALA A 119 -10.05 -3.87 7.37
C ALA A 119 -8.90 -3.30 8.22
N SER A 120 -8.37 -2.13 7.89
CA SER A 120 -7.42 -1.40 8.74
C SER A 120 -8.09 -0.77 9.97
N LEU A 121 -9.40 -0.49 9.87
CA LEU A 121 -10.18 0.22 10.87
C LEU A 121 -11.09 -0.70 11.69
N ARG A 122 -11.62 -1.76 11.06
CA ARG A 122 -12.58 -2.69 11.70
C ARG A 122 -12.45 -4.10 11.16
N GLY A 123 -12.65 -5.09 12.03
CA GLY A 123 -12.77 -6.50 11.64
C GLY A 123 -14.17 -6.79 11.10
N GLY A 124 -14.26 -7.30 9.88
CA GLY A 124 -15.52 -7.84 9.34
C GLY A 124 -15.63 -9.36 9.59
N ALA A 125 -16.84 -9.88 9.67
CA ALA A 125 -17.06 -11.32 9.70
C ALA A 125 -16.39 -11.99 8.48
N GLN A 126 -15.71 -13.10 8.69
CA GLN A 126 -14.95 -13.87 7.69
C GLN A 126 -13.66 -13.19 7.17
N PHE A 127 -13.21 -12.06 7.74
CA PHE A 127 -12.01 -11.36 7.29
C PHE A 127 -10.91 -11.27 8.37
N ALA A 128 -10.91 -12.20 9.35
CA ALA A 128 -9.98 -12.13 10.50
C ALA A 128 -8.50 -11.97 10.08
N ALA A 129 -8.02 -12.80 9.16
CA ALA A 129 -6.62 -12.72 8.69
C ALA A 129 -6.32 -11.40 7.98
N PHE A 130 -7.22 -10.93 7.13
CA PHE A 130 -7.06 -9.67 6.41
C PHE A 130 -7.12 -8.45 7.34
N ALA A 131 -8.05 -8.46 8.32
CA ALA A 131 -8.16 -7.40 9.32
C ALA A 131 -6.94 -7.35 10.25
N ALA A 132 -6.43 -8.50 10.69
CA ALA A 132 -5.19 -8.58 11.47
C ALA A 132 -3.99 -8.00 10.68
N ALA A 133 -3.91 -8.31 9.38
CA ALA A 133 -2.84 -7.81 8.52
C ALA A 133 -2.94 -6.29 8.31
N LYS A 134 -4.11 -5.78 7.92
CA LYS A 134 -4.31 -4.37 7.60
C LYS A 134 -4.37 -3.47 8.84
N GLY A 135 -4.96 -3.96 9.94
CA GLY A 135 -4.91 -3.28 11.24
C GLY A 135 -3.48 -3.18 11.78
N GLY A 136 -2.71 -4.27 11.71
CA GLY A 136 -1.29 -4.25 12.07
C GLY A 136 -0.48 -3.29 11.21
N LEU A 137 -0.68 -3.28 9.89
CA LEU A 137 -0.02 -2.35 8.98
C LEU A 137 -0.32 -0.88 9.34
N ARG A 138 -1.58 -0.56 9.66
CA ARG A 138 -1.98 0.78 10.08
C ARG A 138 -1.22 1.22 11.34
N GLN A 139 -1.08 0.33 12.34
CA GLN A 139 -0.34 0.63 13.57
C GLN A 139 1.16 0.83 13.30
N VAL A 140 1.75 0.01 12.42
CA VAL A 140 3.14 0.20 11.96
C VAL A 140 3.30 1.57 11.31
N ALA A 141 2.44 1.93 10.35
CA ALA A 141 2.47 3.22 9.68
C ALA A 141 2.32 4.40 10.67
N GLN A 142 1.41 4.28 11.65
CA GLN A 142 1.18 5.31 12.66
C GLN A 142 2.40 5.50 13.59
N SER A 143 3.04 4.40 13.98
CA SER A 143 4.28 4.43 14.78
C SER A 143 5.40 5.11 14.00
N MET A 144 5.59 4.71 12.73
CA MET A 144 6.58 5.32 11.84
C MET A 144 6.32 6.80 11.61
N ALA A 145 5.07 7.24 11.43
CA ALA A 145 4.72 8.64 11.23
C ALA A 145 5.18 9.52 12.41
N ARG A 146 4.95 9.05 13.65
CA ARG A 146 5.36 9.75 14.87
C ARG A 146 6.88 9.80 15.03
N GLU A 147 7.55 8.69 14.75
CA GLU A 147 9.00 8.59 14.92
C GLU A 147 9.78 9.34 13.83
N LEU A 148 9.29 9.32 12.58
CA LEU A 148 10.01 9.82 11.42
C LEU A 148 9.61 11.24 11.01
N GLY A 149 8.44 11.73 11.42
CA GLY A 149 8.01 13.10 11.16
C GLY A 149 9.01 14.17 11.64
N PRO A 150 9.55 14.07 12.87
CA PRO A 150 10.61 14.98 13.33
C PRO A 150 11.88 14.93 12.47
N LYS A 151 12.14 13.79 11.80
CA LYS A 151 13.29 13.57 10.90
C LYS A 151 13.00 13.98 9.44
N ASN A 152 11.91 14.72 9.23
CA ASN A 152 11.47 15.22 7.93
C ASN A 152 11.08 14.12 6.92
N ILE A 153 10.51 13.03 7.40
CA ILE A 153 9.95 11.95 6.57
C ILE A 153 8.44 11.94 6.72
N HIS A 154 7.72 12.13 5.63
CA HIS A 154 6.26 12.03 5.60
C HIS A 154 5.83 10.56 5.52
N VAL A 155 5.07 10.09 6.47
CA VAL A 155 4.48 8.75 6.47
C VAL A 155 2.98 8.86 6.48
N ALA A 156 2.29 8.26 5.50
CA ALA A 156 0.83 8.27 5.45
C ALA A 156 0.25 6.88 5.13
N HIS A 157 -0.98 6.67 5.57
CA HIS A 157 -1.78 5.48 5.40
C HIS A 157 -3.07 5.83 4.66
N VAL A 158 -3.37 5.13 3.56
CA VAL A 158 -4.55 5.39 2.73
C VAL A 158 -5.55 4.25 2.91
N VAL A 159 -6.65 4.52 3.59
CA VAL A 159 -7.76 3.59 3.74
C VAL A 159 -8.56 3.55 2.44
N ILE A 160 -8.60 2.39 1.79
CA ILE A 160 -9.42 2.17 0.60
C ILE A 160 -10.66 1.40 1.06
N ASP A 161 -11.76 2.13 1.27
CA ASP A 161 -13.03 1.60 1.76
C ASP A 161 -14.01 1.40 0.60
N GLY A 162 -13.92 0.25 -0.04
CA GLY A 162 -14.77 -0.15 -1.16
C GLY A 162 -14.06 -1.03 -2.18
N MET A 163 -14.80 -1.40 -3.22
CA MET A 163 -14.24 -2.20 -4.31
C MET A 163 -13.41 -1.33 -5.25
N ILE A 164 -12.17 -1.75 -5.49
CA ILE A 164 -11.29 -1.11 -6.47
C ILE A 164 -11.68 -1.58 -7.87
N ASP A 165 -11.89 -0.65 -8.80
CA ASP A 165 -12.19 -0.94 -10.19
C ASP A 165 -10.94 -1.42 -10.93
N ASN A 166 -10.84 -2.72 -11.08
CA ASN A 166 -9.83 -3.40 -11.87
C ASN A 166 -10.37 -4.70 -12.44
N ARG A 167 -9.67 -5.26 -13.45
CA ARG A 167 -10.08 -6.49 -14.13
C ARG A 167 -10.39 -7.63 -13.14
N ARG A 168 -9.52 -7.86 -12.17
CA ARG A 168 -9.69 -8.94 -11.18
C ARG A 168 -10.95 -8.78 -10.33
N THR A 169 -11.28 -7.55 -9.92
CA THR A 169 -12.50 -7.26 -9.17
C THR A 169 -13.72 -7.52 -10.04
N ARG A 170 -13.73 -7.04 -11.28
CA ARG A 170 -14.83 -7.24 -12.23
C ARG A 170 -15.06 -8.71 -12.55
N GLU A 171 -14.01 -9.50 -12.73
CA GLU A 171 -14.12 -10.95 -12.98
C GLU A 171 -14.61 -11.73 -11.74
N ARG A 172 -14.06 -11.46 -10.56
CA ARG A 172 -14.37 -12.22 -9.35
C ARG A 172 -15.68 -11.86 -8.68
N MET A 173 -16.15 -10.65 -8.89
CA MET A 173 -17.33 -10.08 -8.22
C MET A 173 -18.37 -9.58 -9.23
N ALA A 174 -18.43 -10.22 -10.41
CA ALA A 174 -19.25 -9.79 -11.54
C ALA A 174 -20.71 -9.53 -11.14
N ASP A 175 -21.32 -10.39 -10.34
CA ASP A 175 -22.73 -10.22 -9.91
C ASP A 175 -22.90 -8.98 -9.02
N ARG A 176 -21.97 -8.72 -8.10
CA ARG A 176 -22.02 -7.51 -7.27
C ARG A 176 -21.77 -6.24 -8.08
N VAL A 177 -20.87 -6.31 -9.06
CA VAL A 177 -20.52 -5.17 -9.92
C VAL A 177 -21.68 -4.73 -10.79
N LYS A 178 -22.52 -5.68 -11.28
CA LYS A 178 -23.70 -5.38 -12.10
C LYS A 178 -24.73 -4.50 -11.36
N ASP A 179 -24.84 -4.65 -10.06
CA ASP A 179 -25.83 -3.97 -9.23
C ASP A 179 -25.34 -2.62 -8.70
N LEU A 180 -24.08 -2.24 -9.01
CA LEU A 180 -23.54 -0.97 -8.57
C LEU A 180 -23.99 0.18 -9.46
N PRO A 181 -24.29 1.34 -8.86
CA PRO A 181 -24.52 2.57 -9.63
C PRO A 181 -23.24 3.03 -10.35
N ALA A 182 -23.39 4.02 -11.23
CA ALA A 182 -22.25 4.72 -11.81
C ALA A 182 -21.34 5.24 -10.69
N ASP A 183 -20.01 5.11 -10.89
CA ASP A 183 -18.99 5.46 -9.90
C ASP A 183 -19.15 4.74 -8.53
N GLY A 184 -19.79 3.57 -8.51
CA GLY A 184 -19.95 2.72 -7.34
C GLY A 184 -18.70 1.92 -6.96
N MET A 185 -17.61 2.04 -7.71
CA MET A 185 -16.27 1.48 -7.41
C MET A 185 -15.22 2.60 -7.41
N LEU A 186 -14.14 2.37 -6.67
CA LEU A 186 -12.98 3.26 -6.64
C LEU A 186 -12.14 3.10 -7.91
N ALA A 187 -12.08 4.12 -8.75
CA ALA A 187 -11.20 4.15 -9.91
C ALA A 187 -9.72 4.19 -9.46
N THR A 188 -8.90 3.32 -10.06
CA THR A 188 -7.47 3.21 -9.68
C THR A 188 -6.71 4.51 -9.87
N ASP A 189 -7.03 5.29 -10.91
CA ASP A 189 -6.36 6.56 -11.19
C ASP A 189 -6.77 7.65 -10.18
N ALA A 190 -8.04 7.64 -9.71
CA ALA A 190 -8.48 8.53 -8.63
C ALA A 190 -7.79 8.22 -7.30
N ILE A 191 -7.62 6.93 -6.97
CA ILE A 191 -6.83 6.52 -5.80
C ILE A 191 -5.37 7.00 -5.96
N ALA A 192 -4.75 6.77 -7.11
CA ALA A 192 -3.35 7.17 -7.35
C ALA A 192 -3.14 8.68 -7.24
N GLU A 193 -4.14 9.49 -7.65
CA GLU A 193 -4.12 10.94 -7.47
C GLU A 193 -4.07 11.33 -5.99
N VAL A 194 -4.82 10.67 -5.11
CA VAL A 194 -4.77 10.95 -3.67
C VAL A 194 -3.40 10.58 -3.08
N PHE A 195 -2.78 9.48 -3.51
CA PHE A 195 -1.40 9.15 -3.11
C PHE A 195 -0.42 10.25 -3.51
N TRP A 196 -0.59 10.81 -4.71
CA TRP A 196 0.21 11.94 -5.17
C TRP A 196 -0.02 13.20 -4.35
N GLN A 197 -1.27 13.54 -4.06
CA GLN A 197 -1.63 14.71 -3.25
C GLN A 197 -1.04 14.61 -1.83
N LEU A 198 -1.07 13.43 -1.21
CA LEU A 198 -0.41 13.20 0.07
C LEU A 198 1.10 13.43 -0.02
N HIS A 199 1.74 12.88 -1.05
CA HIS A 199 3.18 13.08 -1.26
C HIS A 199 3.55 14.56 -1.44
N ALA A 200 2.75 15.32 -2.16
CA ALA A 200 3.01 16.73 -2.50
C ALA A 200 2.71 17.72 -1.36
N GLN A 201 2.22 17.27 -0.21
CA GLN A 201 1.86 18.15 0.89
C GLN A 201 3.08 18.85 1.51
N PRO A 202 2.95 20.15 1.86
CA PRO A 202 3.98 20.84 2.61
C PRO A 202 4.09 20.26 4.04
N ARG A 203 5.30 20.27 4.59
CA ARG A 203 5.58 19.74 5.93
C ARG A 203 4.69 20.31 7.03
N SER A 204 4.23 21.54 6.89
CA SER A 204 3.35 22.21 7.85
C SER A 204 1.93 21.63 7.93
N ALA A 205 1.55 20.75 6.95
CA ALA A 205 0.20 20.23 6.82
C ALA A 205 0.20 18.77 6.32
N TRP A 206 1.04 17.91 6.88
CA TRP A 206 1.08 16.49 6.52
C TRP A 206 -0.13 15.73 7.06
N THR A 207 -0.83 15.06 6.18
CA THR A 207 -1.90 14.12 6.51
C THR A 207 -1.29 12.76 6.85
N PHE A 208 -1.64 12.20 8.00
CA PHE A 208 -1.27 10.82 8.34
C PHE A 208 -2.21 9.81 7.68
N GLU A 209 -3.51 10.04 7.70
CA GLU A 209 -4.49 9.06 7.19
C GLU A 209 -5.52 9.73 6.28
N ALA A 210 -5.73 9.16 5.10
CA ALA A 210 -6.79 9.54 4.18
C ALA A 210 -7.74 8.36 3.99
N ASP A 211 -9.04 8.63 3.96
CA ASP A 211 -10.10 7.63 3.79
C ASP A 211 -10.80 7.86 2.44
N LEU A 212 -10.74 6.86 1.58
CA LEU A 212 -11.29 6.89 0.23
C LEU A 212 -12.41 5.86 0.10
N ARG A 213 -13.57 6.30 -0.41
CA ARG A 213 -14.68 5.42 -0.73
C ARG A 213 -15.48 5.92 -1.91
N PRO A 214 -16.13 5.05 -2.69
CA PRO A 214 -17.12 5.51 -3.64
C PRO A 214 -18.34 6.07 -2.90
N TRP A 215 -19.04 6.99 -3.49
CA TRP A 215 -20.20 7.67 -2.87
C TRP A 215 -21.30 6.70 -2.42
N ALA A 216 -21.40 5.53 -3.06
CA ALA A 216 -22.39 4.50 -2.78
C ALA A 216 -21.98 3.53 -1.66
N GLU A 217 -20.74 3.58 -1.15
CA GLU A 217 -20.28 2.72 -0.07
C GLU A 217 -20.90 3.16 1.25
N LYS A 218 -21.42 2.19 1.99
CA LYS A 218 -22.04 2.45 3.30
C LYS A 218 -20.99 2.46 4.41
N PHE A 219 -21.14 3.42 5.30
CA PHE A 219 -20.34 3.52 6.52
C PHE A 219 -20.63 2.40 7.51
#